data_18daa2060d414c19e8654fb1b88ef41d
#
_entry.id   18daa2060d414c19e8654fb1b88ef41d
#
_cell.length_a   1.000
_cell.length_b   1.000
_cell.length_c   1.000
_cell.angle_alpha   90.00
_cell.angle_beta   90.00
_cell.angle_gamma   90.00
#
_symmetry.space_group_name_H-M   'P 1'
#
loop_
_entity.id
_entity.type
_entity.pdbx_description
1 polymer ?
#
loop_
_entity_poly.entity_id
_entity_poly.type
_entity_poly.pdbx_seq_one_letter_code
_entity_poly.pdbx_strand_id
1 'polypeptide(L)'
;MEGEASDIWCSGTGDLKPLVKCFVSIGTGNPGKKAIEDNMLKFLSGTLVDLATQTENTEKRFIAKWRQHFDEKRYFRFNVDQGLQGVGLAEYQEQGAIEAATDGYLDHQAQEFRVRDCIQNLRLKEGVYIPNFA
;
A
#
# COMPACT_ATOMS: atom_id res chain seq x y z
N MET A 1 2.92 -4.37 12.04
CA MET A 1 2.89 -5.52 11.09
C MET A 1 4.29 -6.02 10.75
N GLU A 2 5.20 -5.24 10.13
CA GLU A 2 6.58 -5.69 9.84
C GLU A 2 7.35 -6.11 11.09
N GLY A 3 7.30 -5.33 12.17
CA GLY A 3 7.95 -5.65 13.44
C GLY A 3 7.46 -6.97 14.04
N GLU A 4 6.14 -7.15 14.11
CA GLU A 4 5.54 -8.39 14.61
C GLU A 4 5.91 -9.61 13.74
N ALA A 5 5.92 -9.45 12.43
CA ALA A 5 6.35 -10.50 11.53
C ALA A 5 7.84 -10.86 11.73
N SER A 6 8.67 -9.85 11.97
CA SER A 6 10.09 -10.04 12.29
C SER A 6 10.27 -10.78 13.61
N ASP A 7 9.49 -10.43 14.63
CA ASP A 7 9.55 -11.06 15.95
C ASP A 7 9.11 -12.53 15.90
N ILE A 8 8.10 -12.84 15.06
CA ILE A 8 7.58 -14.20 14.90
C ILE A 8 8.52 -15.08 14.07
N TRP A 9 8.99 -14.58 12.93
CA TRP A 9 9.71 -15.40 11.94
C TRP A 9 11.23 -15.21 11.93
N CYS A 10 11.74 -14.17 12.55
CA CYS A 10 13.16 -13.81 12.56
C CYS A 10 13.66 -13.42 13.95
N SER A 11 13.12 -14.03 15.00
CA SER A 11 13.42 -13.68 16.39
C SER A 11 14.93 -13.67 16.73
N GLY A 12 15.74 -14.45 16.00
CA GLY A 12 17.19 -14.51 16.20
C GLY A 12 17.98 -13.42 15.48
N THR A 13 17.54 -13.00 14.31
CA THR A 13 18.27 -12.05 13.44
C THR A 13 17.59 -10.69 13.33
N GLY A 14 16.29 -10.61 13.57
CA GLY A 14 15.49 -9.41 13.39
C GLY A 14 15.36 -8.95 11.92
N ASP A 15 15.95 -9.65 10.97
CA ASP A 15 15.90 -9.29 9.54
C ASP A 15 14.94 -10.18 8.77
N LEU A 16 13.79 -9.61 8.45
CA LEU A 16 12.72 -10.26 7.68
C LEU A 16 13.00 -10.30 6.16
N LYS A 17 13.87 -9.44 5.66
CA LYS A 17 14.08 -9.24 4.21
C LYS A 17 14.42 -10.51 3.44
N PRO A 18 15.31 -11.41 3.92
CA PRO A 18 15.64 -12.63 3.19
C PRO A 18 14.46 -13.59 3.04
N LEU A 19 13.51 -13.55 3.97
CA LEU A 19 12.34 -14.45 3.98
C LEU A 19 11.19 -13.92 3.13
N VAL A 20 11.08 -12.60 2.95
CA VAL A 20 10.00 -12.02 2.16
C VAL A 20 10.29 -12.15 0.68
N LYS A 21 9.55 -12.99 0.01
CA LYS A 21 9.65 -13.19 -1.44
C LYS A 21 8.84 -12.17 -2.24
N CYS A 22 7.72 -11.70 -1.69
CA CYS A 22 6.87 -10.67 -2.28
C CYS A 22 6.18 -9.86 -1.18
N PHE A 23 6.11 -8.57 -1.38
CA PHE A 23 5.41 -7.66 -0.52
C PHE A 23 4.33 -6.93 -1.32
N VAL A 24 3.08 -7.11 -0.94
CA VAL A 24 1.94 -6.42 -1.55
C VAL A 24 1.33 -5.48 -0.52
N SER A 25 1.32 -4.19 -0.82
CA SER A 25 0.70 -3.15 -0.01
C SER A 25 -0.52 -2.60 -0.73
N ILE A 26 -1.66 -2.64 -0.07
CA ILE A 26 -2.92 -2.12 -0.61
C ILE A 26 -3.33 -0.93 0.25
N GLY A 27 -3.47 0.22 -0.38
CA GLY A 27 -3.93 1.45 0.26
C GLY A 27 -5.44 1.63 0.14
N THR A 28 -6.00 2.49 0.98
CA THR A 28 -7.42 2.83 1.00
C THR A 28 -7.80 3.98 0.05
N GLY A 29 -6.86 4.38 -0.80
CA GLY A 29 -7.01 5.51 -1.70
C GLY A 29 -6.34 6.78 -1.18
N ASN A 30 -6.12 7.72 -2.09
CA ASN A 30 -5.57 9.04 -1.76
C ASN A 30 -6.74 10.00 -1.49
N PRO A 31 -6.85 10.59 -0.29
CA PRO A 31 -7.94 11.51 0.02
C PRO A 31 -7.89 12.82 -0.80
N GLY A 32 -6.77 13.07 -1.52
CA GLY A 32 -6.60 14.28 -2.31
C GLY A 32 -6.46 15.53 -1.45
N LYS A 33 -6.21 16.67 -2.13
CA LYS A 33 -6.27 17.99 -1.51
C LYS A 33 -7.69 18.52 -1.66
N LYS A 34 -8.57 18.28 -0.71
CA LYS A 34 -9.87 18.96 -0.67
C LYS A 34 -9.66 20.41 -0.27
N ALA A 35 -10.09 21.35 -1.10
CA ALA A 35 -10.25 22.74 -0.70
C ALA A 35 -11.39 22.80 0.33
N ILE A 36 -11.08 23.11 1.58
CA ILE A 36 -12.04 23.16 2.67
C ILE A 36 -12.32 24.62 2.99
N GLU A 37 -13.56 25.02 2.78
CA GLU A 37 -14.04 26.40 2.99
C GLU A 37 -14.64 26.57 4.38
N ASP A 38 -13.90 26.49 5.49
CA ASP A 38 -14.37 27.08 6.77
C ASP A 38 -13.30 27.10 7.86
N ASN A 39 -13.38 28.07 8.77
CA ASN A 39 -12.38 28.30 9.81
C ASN A 39 -12.20 27.16 10.82
N MET A 40 -13.21 26.37 11.10
CA MET A 40 -13.13 25.17 11.93
C MET A 40 -12.49 24.00 11.17
N LEU A 41 -12.65 23.99 9.88
CA LEU A 41 -12.10 23.02 8.95
C LEU A 41 -10.64 23.32 8.60
N LYS A 42 -10.15 24.56 8.74
CA LYS A 42 -8.72 24.89 8.58
C LYS A 42 -7.83 24.20 9.59
N PHE A 43 -8.30 24.00 10.81
CA PHE A 43 -7.57 23.27 11.83
C PHE A 43 -7.53 21.76 11.49
N LEU A 44 -8.66 21.19 11.07
CA LEU A 44 -8.78 19.80 10.61
C LEU A 44 -8.05 19.57 9.28
N SER A 45 -8.03 20.55 8.36
CA SER A 45 -7.31 20.43 7.10
C SER A 45 -5.80 20.44 7.28
N GLY A 46 -5.26 21.22 8.21
CA GLY A 46 -3.86 21.19 8.59
C GLY A 46 -3.45 19.78 9.05
N THR A 47 -4.24 19.19 9.94
CA THR A 47 -4.01 17.84 10.45
C THR A 47 -4.12 16.77 9.34
N LEU A 48 -5.09 16.89 8.43
CA LEU A 48 -5.26 15.97 7.30
C LEU A 48 -4.11 16.08 6.27
N VAL A 49 -3.63 17.30 6.00
CA VAL A 49 -2.46 17.54 5.15
C VAL A 49 -1.20 16.97 5.80
N ASP A 50 -1.03 17.16 7.09
CA ASP A 50 0.08 16.60 7.85
C ASP A 50 0.05 15.07 7.84
N LEU A 51 -1.12 14.45 8.03
CA LEU A 51 -1.30 13.00 7.94
C LEU A 51 -0.98 12.47 6.53
N ALA A 52 -1.45 13.14 5.48
CA ALA A 52 -1.16 12.77 4.10
C ALA A 52 0.35 12.89 3.80
N THR A 53 0.98 13.96 4.25
CA THR A 53 2.43 14.16 4.10
C THR A 53 3.23 13.13 4.89
N GLN A 54 2.80 12.79 6.10
CA GLN A 54 3.41 11.72 6.90
C GLN A 54 3.27 10.36 6.22
N THR A 55 2.13 10.09 5.60
CA THR A 55 1.90 8.85 4.85
C THR A 55 2.83 8.72 3.65
N GLU A 56 3.02 9.79 2.86
CA GLU A 56 3.98 9.82 1.77
C GLU A 56 5.43 9.65 2.25
N ASN A 57 5.80 10.31 3.35
CA ASN A 57 7.13 10.17 3.93
C ASN A 57 7.37 8.76 4.48
N THR A 58 6.35 8.16 5.07
CA THR A 58 6.40 6.77 5.55
C THR A 58 6.58 5.81 4.39
N GLU A 59 5.86 6.03 3.29
CA GLU A 59 6.01 5.24 2.07
C GLU A 59 7.42 5.33 1.49
N LYS A 60 7.96 6.54 1.37
CA LYS A 60 9.33 6.76 0.88
C LYS A 60 10.36 6.06 1.74
N ARG A 61 10.22 6.15 3.06
CA ARG A 61 11.12 5.44 4.01
C ARG A 61 10.99 3.93 3.90
N PHE A 62 9.76 3.44 3.72
CA PHE A 62 9.50 2.02 3.56
C PHE A 62 10.10 1.49 2.26
N ILE A 63 9.92 2.18 1.13
CA ILE A 63 10.54 1.84 -0.15
C ILE A 63 12.07 1.87 -0.04
N ALA A 64 12.65 2.85 0.63
CA ALA A 64 14.09 2.92 0.84
C ALA A 64 14.61 1.72 1.66
N LYS A 65 13.87 1.30 2.70
CA LYS A 65 14.19 0.13 3.51
C LYS A 65 14.10 -1.18 2.71
N TRP A 66 13.12 -1.27 1.82
CA TRP A 66 12.85 -2.45 0.99
C TRP A 66 13.32 -2.30 -0.45
N ARG A 67 14.31 -1.40 -0.69
CA ARG A 67 14.79 -1.02 -2.02
C ARG A 67 15.14 -2.21 -2.90
N GLN A 68 15.84 -3.20 -2.35
CA GLN A 68 16.20 -4.41 -3.11
C GLN A 68 14.96 -5.15 -3.62
N HIS A 69 13.92 -5.28 -2.79
CA HIS A 69 12.66 -5.92 -3.19
C HIS A 69 11.91 -5.10 -4.24
N PHE A 70 12.01 -3.78 -4.16
CA PHE A 70 11.44 -2.87 -5.14
C PHE A 70 12.15 -3.03 -6.50
N ASP A 71 13.48 -2.96 -6.51
CA ASP A 71 14.31 -3.08 -7.71
C ASP A 71 14.16 -4.46 -8.38
N GLU A 72 13.99 -5.52 -7.58
CA GLU A 72 13.76 -6.89 -8.06
C GLU A 72 12.30 -7.20 -8.40
N LYS A 73 11.42 -6.20 -8.46
CA LYS A 73 9.98 -6.35 -8.71
C LYS A 73 9.29 -7.33 -7.75
N ARG A 74 9.65 -7.28 -6.49
CA ARG A 74 9.07 -8.08 -5.40
C ARG A 74 8.25 -7.25 -4.42
N TYR A 75 8.19 -5.93 -4.62
CA TYR A 75 7.38 -4.99 -3.86
C TYR A 75 6.35 -4.33 -4.76
N PHE A 76 5.08 -4.46 -4.39
CA PHE A 76 3.96 -3.87 -5.11
C PHE A 76 3.10 -3.06 -4.14
N ARG A 77 2.83 -1.82 -4.50
CA ARG A 77 1.87 -0.98 -3.80
C ARG A 77 0.78 -0.56 -4.77
N PHE A 78 -0.45 -0.85 -4.38
CA PHE A 78 -1.65 -0.42 -5.09
C PHE A 78 -2.42 0.55 -4.21
N ASN A 79 -2.64 1.75 -4.71
CA ASN A 79 -3.38 2.79 -4.01
C ASN A 79 -4.09 3.66 -5.05
N VAL A 80 -5.40 3.75 -4.96
CA VAL A 80 -6.22 4.54 -5.90
C VAL A 80 -5.89 6.01 -5.74
N ASP A 81 -5.41 6.64 -6.81
CA ASP A 81 -4.92 8.02 -6.77
C ASP A 81 -6.03 9.05 -6.91
N GLN A 82 -7.12 8.72 -7.60
CA GLN A 82 -8.22 9.62 -7.91
C GLN A 82 -9.58 8.95 -7.78
N GLY A 83 -10.61 9.75 -7.55
CA GLY A 83 -11.99 9.27 -7.48
C GLY A 83 -12.51 8.98 -6.07
N LEU A 84 -11.63 8.92 -5.07
CA LEU A 84 -12.00 8.66 -3.67
C LEU A 84 -11.92 9.89 -2.76
N GLN A 85 -11.69 11.08 -3.32
CA GLN A 85 -11.52 12.32 -2.55
C GLN A 85 -12.77 12.75 -1.77
N GLY A 86 -13.92 12.28 -2.19
CA GLY A 86 -15.22 12.56 -1.55
C GLY A 86 -15.69 11.49 -0.58
N VAL A 87 -14.99 10.35 -0.50
CA VAL A 87 -15.41 9.19 0.27
C VAL A 87 -14.67 9.17 1.61
N GLY A 88 -15.40 9.26 2.72
CA GLY A 88 -14.85 9.13 4.07
C GLY A 88 -14.66 7.67 4.48
N LEU A 89 -13.83 7.43 5.49
CA LEU A 89 -13.51 6.08 5.99
C LEU A 89 -14.72 5.28 6.49
N ALA A 90 -15.82 5.96 6.86
CA ALA A 90 -17.03 5.34 7.36
C ALA A 90 -18.16 5.24 6.30
N GLU A 91 -17.91 5.72 5.08
CA GLU A 91 -18.94 5.81 4.04
C GLU A 91 -18.99 4.55 3.17
N TYR A 92 -19.24 3.41 3.79
CA TYR A 92 -19.40 2.13 3.09
C TYR A 92 -20.60 2.12 2.11
N GLN A 93 -21.52 3.08 2.24
CA GLN A 93 -22.66 3.26 1.34
C GLN A 93 -22.24 3.74 -0.05
N GLU A 94 -21.04 4.32 -0.18
CA GLU A 94 -20.46 4.76 -1.45
C GLU A 94 -19.73 3.63 -2.20
N GLN A 95 -20.13 2.38 -1.97
CA GLN A 95 -19.52 1.20 -2.59
C GLN A 95 -19.40 1.33 -4.11
N GLY A 96 -20.43 1.80 -4.80
CA GLY A 96 -20.40 1.97 -6.25
C GLY A 96 -19.35 2.97 -6.73
N ALA A 97 -19.13 4.07 -5.99
CA ALA A 97 -18.08 5.04 -6.29
C ALA A 97 -16.69 4.46 -6.03
N ILE A 98 -16.54 3.68 -4.96
CA ILE A 98 -15.29 3.00 -4.61
C ILE A 98 -14.93 1.97 -5.68
N GLU A 99 -15.87 1.16 -6.11
CA GLU A 99 -15.71 0.16 -7.17
C GLU A 99 -15.32 0.83 -8.49
N ALA A 100 -16.05 1.86 -8.93
CA ALA A 100 -15.78 2.57 -10.17
C ALA A 100 -14.39 3.24 -10.17
N ALA A 101 -13.98 3.85 -9.06
CA ALA A 101 -12.65 4.46 -8.94
C ALA A 101 -11.54 3.39 -8.94
N THR A 102 -11.80 2.24 -8.33
CA THR A 102 -10.86 1.11 -8.30
C THR A 102 -10.71 0.48 -9.67
N ASP A 103 -11.80 0.23 -10.36
CA ASP A 103 -11.79 -0.32 -11.71
C ASP A 103 -11.04 0.63 -12.67
N GLY A 104 -11.36 1.92 -12.65
CA GLY A 104 -10.64 2.91 -13.46
C GLY A 104 -9.14 2.99 -13.16
N TYR A 105 -8.74 2.80 -11.91
CA TYR A 105 -7.34 2.73 -11.53
C TYR A 105 -6.66 1.46 -12.06
N LEU A 106 -7.32 0.30 -11.95
CA LEU A 106 -6.77 -0.98 -12.40
C LEU A 106 -6.73 -1.12 -13.93
N ASP A 107 -7.68 -0.51 -14.64
CA ASP A 107 -7.73 -0.47 -16.11
C ASP A 107 -6.64 0.41 -16.72
N HIS A 108 -5.98 1.23 -15.91
CA HIS A 108 -4.87 2.04 -16.41
C HIS A 108 -3.69 1.12 -16.80
N GLN A 109 -3.21 1.24 -18.02
CA GLN A 109 -2.18 0.37 -18.61
C GLN A 109 -0.96 0.13 -17.69
N ALA A 110 -0.49 1.19 -17.04
CA ALA A 110 0.64 1.08 -16.11
C ALA A 110 0.33 0.18 -14.89
N GLN A 111 -0.91 0.20 -14.41
CA GLN A 111 -1.34 -0.65 -13.30
C GLN A 111 -1.59 -2.08 -13.74
N GLU A 112 -2.14 -2.28 -14.95
CA GLU A 112 -2.25 -3.62 -15.53
C GLU A 112 -0.91 -4.36 -15.59
N PHE A 113 0.15 -3.69 -16.04
CA PHE A 113 1.50 -4.26 -16.06
C PHE A 113 1.97 -4.62 -14.65
N ARG A 114 1.74 -3.74 -13.67
CA ARG A 114 2.13 -3.99 -12.28
C ARG A 114 1.36 -5.15 -11.66
N VAL A 115 0.07 -5.25 -11.94
CA VAL A 115 -0.77 -6.39 -11.49
C VAL A 115 -0.27 -7.70 -12.11
N ARG A 116 0.05 -7.68 -13.40
CA ARG A 116 0.60 -8.86 -14.11
C ARG A 116 1.95 -9.29 -13.53
N ASP A 117 2.86 -8.34 -13.30
CA ASP A 117 4.16 -8.60 -12.66
C ASP A 117 3.97 -9.18 -11.24
N CYS A 118 3.01 -8.65 -10.48
CA CYS A 118 2.67 -9.14 -9.15
C CYS A 118 2.16 -10.58 -9.19
N ILE A 119 1.22 -10.87 -10.08
CA ILE A 119 0.67 -12.23 -10.26
C ILE A 119 1.79 -13.21 -10.65
N GLN A 120 2.62 -12.84 -11.61
CA GLN A 120 3.75 -13.66 -12.04
C GLN A 120 4.72 -13.93 -10.88
N ASN A 121 5.03 -12.90 -10.09
CA ASN A 121 5.88 -13.04 -8.92
C ASN A 121 5.26 -13.97 -7.87
N LEU A 122 3.95 -13.89 -7.62
CA LEU A 122 3.25 -14.79 -6.70
C LEU A 122 3.24 -16.24 -7.20
N ARG A 123 3.09 -16.46 -8.50
CA ARG A 123 3.13 -17.81 -9.09
C ARG A 123 4.50 -18.47 -8.99
N LEU A 124 5.59 -17.71 -9.10
CA LEU A 124 6.97 -18.24 -8.99
C LEU A 124 7.33 -18.76 -7.58
N LYS A 125 6.43 -18.64 -6.61
CA LYS A 125 6.66 -19.04 -5.22
C LYS A 125 6.10 -20.38 -4.84
N GLU A 126 5.42 -21.03 -5.75
CA GLU A 126 5.03 -22.42 -5.57
C GLU A 126 6.31 -23.26 -5.44
N GLY A 127 6.58 -23.76 -4.24
CA GLY A 127 7.59 -24.76 -4.00
C GLY A 127 8.80 -24.42 -3.14
N VAL A 128 8.91 -23.24 -2.55
CA VAL A 128 9.89 -23.04 -1.48
C VAL A 128 9.29 -23.54 -0.16
N TYR A 129 9.34 -24.85 0.03
CA TYR A 129 9.14 -25.47 1.34
C TYR A 129 10.26 -24.99 2.27
N ILE A 130 9.93 -24.19 3.26
CA ILE A 130 10.82 -23.87 4.36
C ILE A 130 10.59 -24.94 5.44
N PRO A 131 11.55 -25.86 5.66
CA PRO A 131 11.32 -27.04 6.51
C PRO A 131 11.09 -26.73 7.99
N ASN A 132 11.09 -25.49 8.43
CA ASN A 132 10.94 -25.06 9.81
C ASN A 132 9.82 -24.05 10.05
N PHE A 133 8.80 -24.02 9.20
CA PHE A 133 7.54 -23.37 9.52
C PHE A 133 6.63 -24.38 10.23
N ALA A 134 6.88 -24.54 11.47
CA ALA A 134 5.94 -25.19 12.39
C ALA A 134 5.63 -24.24 13.52
#